data_d4a40506bce6629cacd53c3ad278383b
#
_entry.id   d4a40506bce6629cacd53c3ad278383b
#
_cell.length_a   1.000
_cell.length_b   1.000
_cell.length_c   1.000
_cell.angle_alpha   90.00
_cell.angle_beta   90.00
_cell.angle_gamma   90.00
#
_symmetry.space_group_name_H-M   'P 1'
#
loop_
_entity.id
_entity.type
_entity.pdbx_description
1 polymer ?
#
loop_
_entity_poly.entity_id
_entity_poly.type
_entity_poly.pdbx_seq_one_letter_code
_entity_poly.pdbx_strand_id
1 'polypeptide(L)'
;MSDLSIGGTHLPTPEEIAAQKVIQDRKVDAMTKLRSERDALIPSTDKYVTWDYPIRDELRKKWGRYRQHLRDLPGMSSPDLDEDGNLTGVEWPPIPSA
;
A
#
# COMPACT_ATOMS: atom_id res chain seq x y z
N MET A 1 -21.07 38.74 -7.74
CA MET A 1 -20.88 38.27 -7.55
C MET A 1 -20.57 37.62 -7.26
N SER A 2 -20.47 37.27 -7.14
CA SER A 2 -20.14 36.63 -6.84
C SER A 2 -19.84 35.82 -6.55
N ASP A 3 -19.79 35.56 -6.61
CA ASP A 3 -19.52 34.80 -6.34
C ASP A 3 -19.10 34.25 -5.86
N LEU A 4 -19.07 34.21 -5.82
CA LEU A 4 -18.80 33.79 -5.32
C LEU A 4 -18.63 33.10 -4.80
N SER A 5 -18.55 33.50 -4.77
CA SER A 5 -18.52 32.98 -4.01
C SER A 5 -18.90 32.01 -3.61
N ILE A 6 -19.19 31.82 -4.03
CA ILE A 6 -19.56 30.67 -3.55
C ILE A 6 -18.52 29.84 -3.11
N GLY A 7 -18.33 30.11 -2.06
CA GLY A 7 -17.48 29.55 -1.32
C GLY A 7 -16.63 28.51 -1.81
N GLY A 8 -15.53 28.67 -1.95
CA GLY A 8 -14.63 27.62 -2.24
C GLY A 8 -14.64 27.12 -3.66
N THR A 9 -15.31 27.84 -4.51
CA THR A 9 -15.30 27.39 -5.88
C THR A 9 -14.13 27.96 -6.63
N HIS A 10 -12.96 27.65 -6.19
CA HIS A 10 -11.75 28.02 -6.90
C HIS A 10 -11.50 27.02 -8.03
N LEU A 11 -11.45 27.52 -9.26
CA LEU A 11 -11.09 26.68 -10.38
C LEU A 11 -9.57 26.62 -10.49
N PRO A 12 -8.98 25.42 -10.53
CA PRO A 12 -7.53 25.32 -10.59
C PRO A 12 -6.97 25.85 -11.89
N THR A 13 -5.80 26.48 -11.79
CA THR A 13 -5.06 26.92 -12.98
C THR A 13 -4.45 25.71 -13.70
N PRO A 14 -4.03 25.85 -14.97
CA PRO A 14 -3.35 24.78 -15.66
C PRO A 14 -2.11 24.26 -14.92
N GLU A 15 -1.36 25.14 -14.25
CA GLU A 15 -0.21 24.74 -13.45
C GLU A 15 -0.64 23.92 -12.24
N GLU A 16 -1.72 24.31 -11.59
CA GLU A 16 -2.23 23.56 -10.44
C GLU A 16 -2.75 22.20 -10.84
N ILE A 17 -3.42 22.13 -11.99
CA ILE A 17 -3.92 20.85 -12.52
C ILE A 17 -2.75 19.93 -12.83
N ALA A 18 -1.70 20.44 -13.47
CA ALA A 18 -0.52 19.65 -13.79
C ALA A 18 0.18 19.16 -12.53
N ALA A 19 0.30 20.02 -11.51
CA ALA A 19 0.92 19.63 -10.24
C ALA A 19 0.11 18.56 -9.53
N GLN A 20 -1.21 18.70 -9.50
CA GLN A 20 -2.10 17.71 -8.88
C GLN A 20 -2.02 16.37 -9.62
N LYS A 21 -1.93 16.40 -10.93
CA LYS A 21 -1.82 15.18 -11.72
C LYS A 21 -0.51 14.46 -11.44
N VAL A 22 0.59 15.18 -11.32
CA VAL A 22 1.89 14.59 -11.00
C VAL A 22 1.83 13.88 -9.64
N ILE A 23 1.24 14.54 -8.63
CA ILE A 23 1.09 13.94 -7.30
C ILE A 23 0.17 12.72 -7.36
N GLN A 24 -0.94 12.82 -8.07
CA GLN A 24 -1.88 11.72 -8.19
C GLN A 24 -1.26 10.52 -8.91
N ASP A 25 -0.56 10.77 -10.01
CA ASP A 25 0.11 9.70 -10.76
C ASP A 25 1.17 9.02 -9.90
N ARG A 26 1.92 9.78 -9.12
CA ARG A 26 2.93 9.21 -8.21
C ARG A 26 2.29 8.31 -7.16
N LYS A 27 1.15 8.71 -6.60
CA LYS A 27 0.44 7.91 -5.60
C LYS A 27 -0.15 6.65 -6.21
N VAL A 28 -0.66 6.72 -7.43
CA VAL A 28 -1.16 5.56 -8.16
C VAL A 28 -0.01 4.58 -8.43
N ASP A 29 1.14 5.09 -8.85
CA ASP A 29 2.32 4.26 -9.08
C ASP A 29 2.81 3.62 -7.80
N ALA A 30 2.78 4.37 -6.69
CA ALA A 30 3.15 3.85 -5.39
C ALA A 30 2.24 2.71 -4.94
N MET A 31 0.93 2.86 -5.15
CA MET A 31 -0.04 1.81 -4.81
C MET A 31 0.18 0.58 -5.69
N THR A 32 0.46 0.76 -6.96
CA THR A 32 0.75 -0.35 -7.88
C THR A 32 2.01 -1.08 -7.44
N LYS A 33 3.05 -0.35 -7.05
CA LYS A 33 4.28 -0.94 -6.56
C LYS A 33 4.06 -1.70 -5.26
N LEU A 34 3.28 -1.12 -4.33
CA LEU A 34 2.93 -1.78 -3.08
C LEU A 34 2.24 -3.12 -3.34
N ARG A 35 1.24 -3.14 -4.21
CA ARG A 35 0.51 -4.36 -4.54
C ARG A 35 1.39 -5.40 -5.19
N SER A 36 2.29 -4.96 -6.07
CA SER A 36 3.22 -5.87 -6.74
C SER A 36 4.18 -6.52 -5.76
N GLU A 37 4.76 -5.74 -4.85
CA GLU A 37 5.68 -6.28 -3.84
C GLU A 37 4.94 -7.18 -2.86
N ARG A 38 3.73 -6.80 -2.44
CA ARG A 38 2.89 -7.63 -1.58
C ARG A 38 2.55 -8.95 -2.24
N ASP A 39 2.14 -8.90 -3.51
CA ASP A 39 1.72 -10.10 -4.25
C ASP A 39 2.89 -11.05 -4.46
N ALA A 40 4.11 -10.54 -4.50
CA ALA A 40 5.29 -11.40 -4.57
C ALA A 40 5.57 -12.09 -3.24
N LEU A 41 5.21 -11.47 -2.12
CA LEU A 41 5.44 -12.02 -0.79
C LEU A 41 4.43 -13.10 -0.41
N ILE A 42 3.16 -12.93 -0.79
CA ILE A 42 2.10 -13.85 -0.38
C ILE A 42 2.35 -15.29 -0.84
N PRO A 43 2.64 -15.56 -2.12
CA PRO A 43 2.88 -16.93 -2.56
C PRO A 43 4.02 -17.62 -1.86
N SER A 44 5.08 -16.88 -1.51
CA SER A 44 6.23 -17.47 -0.83
C SER A 44 5.90 -17.98 0.56
N THR A 45 4.77 -17.55 1.13
CA THR A 45 4.35 -17.96 2.47
C THR A 45 3.22 -18.98 2.47
N ASP A 46 2.69 -19.37 1.30
CA ASP A 46 1.55 -20.27 1.21
C ASP A 46 1.79 -21.60 1.93
N LYS A 47 3.00 -22.14 1.82
CA LYS A 47 3.32 -23.42 2.46
C LYS A 47 3.18 -23.37 3.98
N TYR A 48 3.41 -22.22 4.59
CA TYR A 48 3.40 -22.10 6.06
C TYR A 48 2.00 -22.11 6.66
N VAL A 49 0.98 -21.96 5.84
CA VAL A 49 -0.41 -21.96 6.33
C VAL A 49 -1.16 -23.22 5.91
N THR A 50 -0.53 -24.10 5.15
CA THR A 50 -1.13 -25.40 4.83
C THR A 50 -1.02 -26.31 6.05
N TRP A 51 -2.10 -27.05 6.31
CA TRP A 51 -2.18 -27.83 7.55
C TRP A 51 -1.19 -28.99 7.61
N ASP A 52 -0.74 -29.47 6.47
CA ASP A 52 0.19 -30.59 6.40
C ASP A 52 1.67 -30.19 6.37
N TYR A 53 1.96 -28.88 6.34
CA TYR A 53 3.33 -28.41 6.40
C TYR A 53 3.84 -28.57 7.84
N PRO A 54 5.02 -29.16 8.06
CA PRO A 54 5.48 -29.50 9.41
C PRO A 54 6.04 -28.30 10.19
N ILE A 55 5.13 -27.49 10.72
CA ILE A 55 5.48 -26.40 11.64
C ILE A 55 4.49 -26.41 12.80
N ARG A 56 4.89 -25.77 13.90
CA ARG A 56 4.04 -25.68 15.06
C ARG A 56 2.81 -24.82 14.75
N ASP A 57 1.69 -25.13 15.38
CA ASP A 57 0.43 -24.42 15.16
C ASP A 57 0.56 -22.93 15.50
N GLU A 58 1.32 -22.59 16.55
CA GLU A 58 1.54 -21.18 16.90
C GLU A 58 2.22 -20.42 15.78
N LEU A 59 3.23 -21.03 15.16
CA LEU A 59 3.94 -20.41 14.05
C LEU A 59 3.04 -20.29 12.83
N ARG A 60 2.23 -21.33 12.58
CA ARG A 60 1.25 -21.31 11.49
C ARG A 60 0.28 -20.15 11.64
N LYS A 61 -0.18 -19.89 12.87
CA LYS A 61 -1.07 -18.77 13.17
C LYS A 61 -0.37 -17.44 12.92
N LYS A 62 0.90 -17.33 13.27
CA LYS A 62 1.68 -16.11 13.02
C LYS A 62 1.80 -15.85 11.52
N TRP A 63 2.05 -16.87 10.72
CA TRP A 63 2.10 -16.74 9.27
C TRP A 63 0.74 -16.34 8.70
N GLY A 64 -0.35 -16.88 9.24
CA GLY A 64 -1.69 -16.50 8.84
C GLY A 64 -1.96 -15.01 9.08
N ARG A 65 -1.55 -14.49 10.25
CA ARG A 65 -1.68 -13.07 10.56
C ARG A 65 -0.81 -12.20 9.67
N TYR A 66 0.42 -12.66 9.39
CA TYR A 66 1.33 -11.96 8.48
C TYR A 66 0.70 -11.82 7.09
N ARG A 67 0.15 -12.91 6.56
CA ARG A 67 -0.51 -12.89 5.25
C ARG A 67 -1.73 -11.98 5.25
N GLN A 68 -2.52 -12.00 6.32
CA GLN A 68 -3.68 -11.12 6.43
C GLN A 68 -3.25 -9.66 6.48
N HIS A 69 -2.19 -9.35 7.22
CA HIS A 69 -1.64 -8.00 7.26
C HIS A 69 -1.20 -7.55 5.86
N LEU A 70 -0.54 -8.43 5.10
CA LEU A 70 -0.14 -8.11 3.74
C LEU A 70 -1.35 -7.79 2.85
N ARG A 71 -2.43 -8.54 3.00
CA ARG A 71 -3.65 -8.29 2.23
C ARG A 71 -4.30 -6.95 2.59
N ASP A 72 -4.19 -6.56 3.85
CA ASP A 72 -4.80 -5.33 4.35
C ASP A 72 -3.95 -4.09 4.08
N LEU A 73 -2.66 -4.26 3.73
CA LEU A 73 -1.74 -3.15 3.54
C LEU A 73 -2.26 -2.05 2.62
N PRO A 74 -2.84 -2.35 1.45
CA PRO A 74 -3.32 -1.28 0.57
C PRO A 74 -4.38 -0.40 1.21
N GLY A 75 -5.22 -0.97 2.06
CA GLY A 75 -6.26 -0.21 2.76
C GLY A 75 -5.77 0.51 4.00
N MET A 76 -4.62 0.12 4.54
CA MET A 76 -4.06 0.67 5.76
C MET A 76 -2.92 1.65 5.52
N SER A 77 -2.41 1.70 4.30
CA SER A 77 -1.22 2.46 3.96
C SER A 77 -1.56 3.68 3.14
N SER A 78 -0.70 4.68 3.21
CA SER A 78 -0.74 5.84 2.32
C SER A 78 0.56 5.84 1.52
N PRO A 79 0.68 4.92 0.54
CA PRO A 79 1.95 4.76 -0.15
C PRO A 79 2.27 5.96 -1.02
N ASP A 80 3.54 6.27 -1.10
CA ASP A 80 4.08 7.32 -1.95
C ASP A 80 5.45 6.86 -2.44
N LEU A 81 6.03 7.59 -3.36
CA LEU A 81 7.37 7.32 -3.87
C LEU A 81 8.28 8.49 -3.50
N ASP A 82 9.52 8.19 -3.13
CA ASP A 82 10.51 9.23 -2.88
C ASP A 82 11.17 9.66 -4.21
N GLU A 83 12.17 10.52 -4.12
CA GLU A 83 12.87 11.04 -5.30
C GLU A 83 13.55 9.95 -6.12
N ASP A 84 13.94 8.87 -5.47
CA ASP A 84 14.60 7.74 -6.12
C ASP A 84 13.61 6.69 -6.62
N GLY A 85 12.31 6.91 -6.42
CA GLY A 85 11.28 5.96 -6.82
C GLY A 85 11.08 4.84 -5.80
N ASN A 86 11.60 4.97 -4.60
CA ASN A 86 11.42 3.98 -3.55
C ASN A 86 10.07 4.15 -2.85
N LEU A 87 9.47 3.05 -2.48
CA LEU A 87 8.17 3.05 -1.82
C LEU A 87 8.28 3.57 -0.39
N THR A 88 7.43 4.53 -0.04
CA THR A 88 7.36 5.13 1.30
C THR A 88 5.93 5.09 1.82
N GLY A 89 5.76 5.36 3.11
CA GLY A 89 4.44 5.41 3.74
C GLY A 89 3.81 4.04 3.96
N VAL A 90 4.61 2.98 3.96
CA VAL A 90 4.13 1.61 4.14
C VAL A 90 4.87 0.99 5.32
N GLU A 91 4.11 0.43 6.25
CA GLU A 91 4.68 -0.34 7.35
C GLU A 91 4.52 -1.83 7.04
N TRP A 92 5.60 -2.42 6.56
CA TRP A 92 5.60 -3.86 6.28
C TRP A 92 5.56 -4.64 7.59
N PRO A 93 4.72 -5.67 7.69
CA PRO A 93 4.69 -6.48 8.90
C PRO A 93 6.00 -7.26 9.06
N PRO A 94 6.41 -7.52 10.31
CA PRO A 94 7.61 -8.33 10.55
C PRO A 94 7.38 -9.75 10.08
N ILE A 95 8.42 -10.33 9.48
CA ILE A 95 8.37 -11.72 9.02
C ILE A 95 8.35 -12.63 10.24
N PRO A 96 7.38 -13.55 10.34
CA PRO A 96 7.37 -14.50 11.46
C PRO A 96 8.62 -15.36 11.48
N SER A 97 9.14 -15.60 12.67
CA SER A 97 10.29 -16.46 12.86
C SER A 97 9.95 -17.55 13.88
N ALA A 98 10.65 -18.66 13.76
CA ALA A 98 10.44 -19.79 14.65
C ALA A 98 10.86 -19.45 16.07
#